data_d47cd0a705d1b54260cf1afcb9a58e5b
#
_entry.id   d47cd0a705d1b54260cf1afcb9a58e5b
#
_cell.length_a   1.000
_cell.length_b   1.000
_cell.length_c   1.000
_cell.angle_alpha   90.00
_cell.angle_beta   90.00
_cell.angle_gamma   90.00
#
_symmetry.space_group_name_H-M   'P 1'
#
loop_
_entity.id
_entity.type
_entity.pdbx_description
1 polymer ?
#
loop_
_entity_poly.entity_id
_entity_poly.type
_entity_poly.pdbx_seq_one_letter_code
_entity_poly.pdbx_strand_id
1 'polypeptide(L)'
;AGDKCVLTGFLAVVADSGGLSRAGEAAVSSRANFTGDGVGGLKSMGVKELTYKTCFVASSILPFESRSALSNVRPEDVMDPNSSANRAEDIAREFSPEEREDIRRMRGSPDLYNNLVNSIAPNVFGHQEVKRGVLLMLLGGVHKTTQEGIKLRGDINVCVVGDPSTAKSQFLKYVHTFLPRCVYTSGRASSAAGLTASVMRDNETGEYVVEAGALMLADNGICCIDEFDKMDQSDQVAIHEAMEQQTISITKAGITATLNARASILAAANPIFGRYDRGKTLKANIALSAPILSRFDLFFVVLDEMDDLNDFRIAQHIIDVHCKKETQVEPPFQQEQLKRYIRFARSLNPRITSESQDRLVECYRMLRQGDTLGRNRTAYRITVRQLESMVRLSEALARLHCDDEVKPAYIDEAFRLLKKSIIHVDTEDVTFE
;
A
#
# COMPACT_ATOMS: atom_id res chain seq x y z
N ALA A 1 -4.03 4.84 -14.45
CA ALA A 1 -4.16 3.38 -14.42
C ALA A 1 -4.72 2.93 -13.08
N GLY A 2 -5.44 1.77 -13.04
CA GLY A 2 -5.98 1.21 -11.80
C GLY A 2 -7.35 1.73 -11.36
N ASP A 3 -7.95 2.69 -12.03
CA ASP A 3 -9.27 3.21 -11.70
C ASP A 3 -10.39 2.27 -12.15
N LYS A 4 -11.36 2.03 -11.26
CA LYS A 4 -12.60 1.34 -11.61
C LYS A 4 -13.56 2.31 -12.28
N CYS A 5 -14.07 1.96 -13.44
CA CYS A 5 -15.01 2.79 -14.19
C CYS A 5 -16.20 1.98 -14.71
N VAL A 6 -17.31 2.68 -14.91
CA VAL A 6 -18.49 2.14 -15.59
C VAL A 6 -18.47 2.67 -17.02
N LEU A 7 -18.37 1.75 -17.97
CA LEU A 7 -18.41 2.04 -19.40
C LEU A 7 -19.84 1.80 -19.89
N THR A 8 -20.45 2.83 -20.44
CA THR A 8 -21.75 2.71 -21.11
C THR A 8 -21.53 2.77 -22.62
N GLY A 9 -22.04 1.80 -23.36
CA GLY A 9 -21.81 1.74 -24.79
C GLY A 9 -22.59 0.59 -25.44
N PHE A 10 -22.22 0.26 -26.65
CA PHE A 10 -22.84 -0.84 -27.39
C PHE A 10 -21.79 -1.80 -27.96
N LEU A 11 -22.18 -3.05 -28.12
CA LEU A 11 -21.35 -4.07 -28.73
C LEU A 11 -21.48 -3.98 -30.26
N ALA A 12 -20.36 -3.74 -30.94
CA ALA A 12 -20.29 -3.72 -32.40
C ALA A 12 -19.49 -4.93 -32.90
N VAL A 13 -19.92 -5.48 -34.01
CA VAL A 13 -19.17 -6.53 -34.71
C VAL A 13 -18.45 -5.85 -35.90
N VAL A 14 -17.13 -5.86 -35.83
CA VAL A 14 -16.27 -5.24 -36.86
C VAL A 14 -15.51 -6.33 -37.61
N ALA A 15 -15.46 -6.21 -38.95
CA ALA A 15 -14.63 -7.12 -39.74
C ALA A 15 -13.14 -6.89 -39.41
N ASP A 16 -12.42 -7.98 -39.13
CA ASP A 16 -10.96 -7.91 -38.89
C ASP A 16 -10.23 -7.66 -40.20
N SER A 17 -9.93 -6.39 -40.48
CA SER A 17 -9.18 -5.95 -41.65
C SER A 17 -7.65 -6.05 -41.49
N GLY A 18 -7.16 -6.43 -40.31
CA GLY A 18 -5.72 -6.50 -39.98
C GLY A 18 -4.92 -7.44 -40.92
N GLY A 19 -5.57 -8.42 -41.53
CA GLY A 19 -4.98 -9.28 -42.55
C GLY A 19 -4.99 -8.74 -43.98
N LEU A 20 -5.70 -7.63 -44.21
CA LEU A 20 -5.92 -7.08 -45.55
C LEU A 20 -5.10 -5.81 -45.86
N SER A 21 -4.55 -5.14 -44.86
CA SER A 21 -4.04 -3.76 -45.00
C SER A 21 -2.54 -3.65 -45.24
N ARG A 22 -1.78 -4.72 -45.42
CA ARG A 22 -0.37 -4.63 -45.81
C ARG A 22 -0.18 -4.87 -47.28
N ALA A 23 -0.19 -3.80 -48.04
CA ALA A 23 0.24 -3.83 -49.44
C ALA A 23 1.73 -4.15 -49.52
N GLY A 24 2.08 -5.35 -50.02
CA GLY A 24 3.46 -5.76 -50.28
C GLY A 24 4.00 -6.93 -49.46
N GLU A 25 3.32 -7.46 -48.46
CA GLU A 25 3.72 -8.72 -47.82
C GLU A 25 3.08 -9.93 -48.51
N ALA A 26 3.92 -10.77 -49.08
CA ALA A 26 3.50 -12.08 -49.57
C ALA A 26 2.84 -12.84 -48.43
N ALA A 27 1.69 -13.45 -48.66
CA ALA A 27 0.95 -14.22 -47.68
C ALA A 27 1.79 -15.37 -47.16
N VAL A 28 2.49 -15.14 -46.06
CA VAL A 28 3.15 -16.20 -45.29
C VAL A 28 2.05 -16.94 -44.55
N SER A 29 1.78 -18.14 -44.97
CA SER A 29 0.89 -19.09 -44.33
C SER A 29 1.41 -19.35 -42.92
N SER A 30 0.92 -18.65 -41.90
CA SER A 30 1.14 -19.03 -40.52
C SER A 30 0.25 -20.24 -40.22
N ARG A 31 0.87 -21.41 -40.24
CA ARG A 31 0.30 -22.72 -39.94
C ARG A 31 0.20 -22.94 -38.42
N ALA A 32 -0.19 -21.97 -37.63
CA ALA A 32 -0.30 -22.15 -36.19
C ALA A 32 -1.71 -21.77 -35.69
N ASN A 33 -2.41 -22.77 -35.19
CA ASN A 33 -3.51 -22.70 -34.26
C ASN A 33 -4.84 -22.11 -34.74
N PHE A 34 -5.50 -22.80 -35.68
CA PHE A 34 -6.93 -22.62 -35.87
C PHE A 34 -7.65 -23.97 -35.68
N THR A 35 -8.15 -24.24 -34.49
CA THR A 35 -9.18 -25.23 -34.19
C THR A 35 -10.52 -24.49 -34.25
N GLY A 36 -11.04 -24.24 -35.41
CA GLY A 36 -12.37 -23.70 -35.63
C GLY A 36 -13.05 -24.56 -36.69
N ASP A 37 -14.20 -25.13 -36.34
CA ASP A 37 -15.12 -25.85 -37.22
C ASP A 37 -15.62 -24.93 -38.35
N GLY A 38 -14.86 -24.81 -39.40
CA GLY A 38 -15.23 -24.11 -40.65
C GLY A 38 -15.07 -25.04 -41.80
N VAL A 39 -16.00 -24.98 -42.77
CA VAL A 39 -16.03 -25.78 -43.98
C VAL A 39 -14.66 -25.78 -44.66
N GLY A 40 -13.93 -26.87 -44.54
CA GLY A 40 -12.61 -27.02 -45.17
C GLY A 40 -12.74 -27.12 -46.69
N GLY A 41 -12.13 -26.16 -47.43
CA GLY A 41 -12.07 -26.18 -48.87
C GLY A 41 -11.81 -24.83 -49.53
N LEU A 42 -12.25 -23.75 -48.92
CA LEU A 42 -12.11 -22.38 -49.48
C LEU A 42 -10.68 -21.81 -49.35
N LYS A 43 -9.90 -22.28 -48.39
CA LYS A 43 -8.48 -21.86 -48.22
C LYS A 43 -7.58 -22.28 -49.38
N SER A 44 -7.87 -23.38 -50.04
CA SER A 44 -7.13 -23.85 -51.21
C SER A 44 -7.37 -22.98 -52.47
N MET A 45 -8.46 -22.22 -52.50
CA MET A 45 -8.81 -21.29 -53.59
C MET A 45 -8.34 -19.85 -53.34
N GLY A 46 -7.54 -19.57 -52.30
CA GLY A 46 -7.03 -18.24 -52.04
C GLY A 46 -8.05 -17.24 -51.50
N VAL A 47 -9.24 -17.71 -51.08
CA VAL A 47 -10.26 -16.85 -50.48
C VAL A 47 -9.89 -16.66 -48.98
N LYS A 48 -9.59 -15.40 -48.64
CA LYS A 48 -9.36 -15.01 -47.22
C LYS A 48 -10.71 -15.00 -46.51
N GLU A 49 -10.85 -15.81 -45.48
CA GLU A 49 -11.99 -15.76 -44.58
C GLU A 49 -11.98 -14.41 -43.83
N LEU A 50 -13.08 -13.66 -43.93
CA LEU A 50 -13.33 -12.49 -43.11
C LEU A 50 -13.64 -12.97 -41.70
N THR A 51 -12.70 -12.79 -40.78
CA THR A 51 -12.93 -12.97 -39.38
C THR A 51 -13.56 -11.72 -38.79
N TYR A 52 -14.54 -11.88 -37.92
CA TYR A 52 -15.21 -10.77 -37.27
C TYR A 52 -14.76 -10.73 -35.81
N LYS A 53 -14.44 -9.52 -35.35
CA LYS A 53 -14.14 -9.25 -33.95
C LYS A 53 -15.29 -8.49 -33.32
N THR A 54 -15.61 -8.84 -32.07
CA THR A 54 -16.54 -8.07 -31.26
C THR A 54 -15.80 -6.97 -30.54
N CYS A 55 -16.19 -5.72 -30.76
CA CYS A 55 -15.64 -4.55 -30.08
C CYS A 55 -16.72 -3.87 -29.27
N PHE A 56 -16.39 -3.44 -28.06
CA PHE A 56 -17.29 -2.61 -27.26
C PHE A 56 -16.95 -1.14 -27.53
N VAL A 57 -17.89 -0.41 -28.10
CA VAL A 57 -17.76 1.03 -28.37
C VAL A 57 -18.35 1.79 -27.19
N ALA A 58 -17.49 2.37 -26.37
CA ALA A 58 -17.90 3.16 -25.21
C ALA A 58 -18.35 4.55 -25.66
N SER A 59 -19.58 4.93 -25.32
CA SER A 59 -20.13 6.27 -25.54
C SER A 59 -19.96 7.18 -24.31
N SER A 60 -19.87 6.62 -23.10
CA SER A 60 -19.68 7.36 -21.86
C SER A 60 -18.83 6.56 -20.88
N ILE A 61 -17.99 7.27 -20.16
CA ILE A 61 -17.13 6.72 -19.10
C ILE A 61 -17.43 7.46 -17.81
N LEU A 62 -17.88 6.74 -16.79
CA LEU A 62 -18.14 7.30 -15.47
C LEU A 62 -17.26 6.59 -14.46
N PRO A 63 -16.61 7.29 -13.52
CA PRO A 63 -15.91 6.63 -12.42
C PRO A 63 -16.92 5.85 -11.57
N PHE A 64 -16.58 4.59 -11.22
CA PHE A 64 -17.48 3.68 -10.49
C PHE A 64 -17.88 4.24 -9.11
N GLU A 65 -17.01 4.99 -8.49
CA GLU A 65 -17.18 5.52 -7.14
C GLU A 65 -16.94 7.04 -7.10
N SER A 66 -17.79 7.83 -7.76
CA SER A 66 -17.65 9.30 -7.75
C SER A 66 -17.94 9.93 -6.37
N ARG A 67 -18.68 9.26 -5.50
CA ARG A 67 -19.04 9.77 -4.15
C ARG A 67 -18.28 9.11 -2.99
N SER A 68 -17.79 7.90 -3.15
CA SER A 68 -17.03 7.19 -2.10
C SER A 68 -15.53 7.16 -2.36
N ALA A 69 -15.08 7.93 -3.33
CA ALA A 69 -13.70 7.83 -3.83
C ALA A 69 -12.66 8.26 -2.78
N LEU A 70 -12.27 7.29 -1.97
CA LEU A 70 -10.88 7.17 -1.51
C LEU A 70 -9.92 6.99 -2.72
N SER A 71 -10.44 7.10 -3.96
CA SER A 71 -9.72 6.81 -5.19
C SER A 71 -8.53 7.75 -5.40
N ASN A 72 -8.62 9.00 -4.98
CA ASN A 72 -7.50 9.91 -5.03
C ASN A 72 -7.06 10.24 -3.61
N VAL A 73 -6.25 9.35 -3.07
CA VAL A 73 -5.55 9.53 -1.81
C VAL A 73 -4.60 10.73 -1.87
N ARG A 74 -4.17 11.07 -3.08
CA ARG A 74 -3.37 12.26 -3.36
C ARG A 74 -4.15 13.22 -4.22
N PRO A 75 -4.24 14.47 -3.80
CA PRO A 75 -4.62 15.51 -4.72
C PRO A 75 -3.54 15.62 -5.80
N GLU A 76 -3.90 15.38 -7.03
CA GLU A 76 -3.02 15.64 -8.16
C GLU A 76 -2.71 17.13 -8.20
N ASP A 77 -1.40 17.43 -8.22
CA ASP A 77 -0.79 18.69 -8.65
C ASP A 77 -1.49 20.00 -8.24
N VAL A 78 -1.55 20.29 -6.95
CA VAL A 78 -1.80 21.67 -6.53
C VAL A 78 -0.54 22.22 -5.90
N MET A 79 0.19 22.96 -6.71
CA MET A 79 1.40 23.68 -6.32
C MET A 79 1.14 24.85 -5.36
N ASP A 80 -0.11 25.18 -5.02
CA ASP A 80 -0.42 26.34 -4.20
C ASP A 80 -0.68 25.95 -2.73
N PRO A 81 0.17 26.40 -1.80
CA PRO A 81 0.00 26.16 -0.37
C PRO A 81 -1.29 26.78 0.20
N ASN A 82 -1.88 27.77 -0.47
CA ASN A 82 -3.14 28.41 -0.07
C ASN A 82 -4.40 27.61 -0.47
N SER A 83 -4.28 26.60 -1.32
CA SER A 83 -5.43 25.79 -1.75
C SER A 83 -5.82 24.71 -0.73
N SER A 84 -4.98 24.44 0.29
CA SER A 84 -5.23 23.38 1.25
C SER A 84 -6.42 23.65 2.19
N ALA A 85 -6.60 24.90 2.63
CA ALA A 85 -7.73 25.27 3.50
C ALA A 85 -9.07 25.18 2.75
N ASN A 86 -9.10 25.69 1.52
CA ASN A 86 -10.30 25.63 0.67
C ASN A 86 -10.69 24.19 0.33
N ARG A 87 -9.71 23.29 0.20
CA ARG A 87 -9.96 21.89 -0.12
C ARG A 87 -10.61 21.10 1.02
N ALA A 88 -10.19 21.31 2.27
CA ALA A 88 -10.83 20.68 3.42
C ALA A 88 -12.31 21.11 3.52
N GLU A 89 -12.60 22.37 3.20
CA GLU A 89 -13.97 22.89 3.12
C GLU A 89 -14.74 22.33 1.94
N ASP A 90 -14.12 22.19 0.78
CA ASP A 90 -14.77 21.64 -0.43
C ASP A 90 -15.11 20.17 -0.23
N ILE A 91 -14.17 19.37 0.29
CA ILE A 91 -14.44 17.96 0.67
C ILE A 91 -15.50 17.90 1.76
N ALA A 92 -15.47 18.81 2.75
CA ALA A 92 -16.52 18.89 3.76
C ALA A 92 -17.89 19.24 3.16
N ARG A 93 -17.95 19.99 2.06
CA ARG A 93 -19.20 20.31 1.33
C ARG A 93 -19.74 19.12 0.52
N GLU A 94 -18.87 18.21 0.08
CA GLU A 94 -19.29 16.98 -0.62
C GLU A 94 -20.03 16.00 0.29
N PHE A 95 -19.74 16.02 1.60
CA PHE A 95 -20.42 15.15 2.56
C PHE A 95 -21.85 15.62 2.85
N SER A 96 -22.76 14.66 2.99
CA SER A 96 -24.11 14.94 3.45
C SER A 96 -24.11 15.50 4.89
N PRO A 97 -25.15 16.23 5.31
CA PRO A 97 -25.22 16.74 6.68
C PRO A 97 -25.15 15.64 7.74
N GLU A 98 -25.72 14.44 7.46
CA GLU A 98 -25.65 13.27 8.33
C GLU A 98 -24.22 12.73 8.46
N GLU A 99 -23.51 12.65 7.36
CA GLU A 99 -22.11 12.19 7.34
C GLU A 99 -21.17 13.14 8.09
N ARG A 100 -21.43 14.45 8.01
CA ARG A 100 -20.67 15.45 8.79
C ARG A 100 -20.92 15.30 10.29
N GLU A 101 -22.15 14.97 10.67
CA GLU A 101 -22.50 14.74 12.07
C GLU A 101 -21.85 13.47 12.60
N ASP A 102 -21.80 12.41 11.81
CA ASP A 102 -21.07 11.18 12.14
C ASP A 102 -19.58 11.46 12.37
N ILE A 103 -18.93 12.21 11.49
CA ILE A 103 -17.51 12.61 11.64
C ILE A 103 -17.31 13.42 12.93
N ARG A 104 -18.22 14.37 13.23
CA ARG A 104 -18.15 15.16 14.48
C ARG A 104 -18.33 14.28 15.72
N ARG A 105 -19.25 13.32 15.66
CA ARG A 105 -19.49 12.35 16.74
C ARG A 105 -18.27 11.47 16.97
N MET A 106 -17.65 10.97 15.91
CA MET A 106 -16.42 10.20 16.00
C MET A 106 -15.27 11.01 16.61
N ARG A 107 -15.08 12.26 16.16
CA ARG A 107 -14.07 13.18 16.70
C ARG A 107 -14.28 13.48 18.19
N GLY A 108 -15.52 13.58 18.63
CA GLY A 108 -15.90 13.86 20.03
C GLY A 108 -15.87 12.63 20.93
N SER A 109 -15.61 11.42 20.40
CA SER A 109 -15.59 10.22 21.23
C SER A 109 -14.36 10.20 22.15
N PRO A 110 -14.52 9.81 23.42
CA PRO A 110 -13.38 9.57 24.29
C PRO A 110 -12.58 8.41 23.69
N ASP A 111 -11.24 8.46 23.79
CA ASP A 111 -10.33 7.44 23.27
C ASP A 111 -10.46 7.13 21.77
N LEU A 112 -10.66 8.19 20.96
CA LEU A 112 -10.78 8.09 19.50
C LEU A 112 -9.72 7.17 18.88
N TYR A 113 -8.46 7.34 19.29
CA TYR A 113 -7.33 6.55 18.77
C TYR A 113 -7.53 5.04 18.98
N ASN A 114 -7.83 4.63 20.20
CA ASN A 114 -8.03 3.21 20.51
C ASN A 114 -9.30 2.65 19.84
N ASN A 115 -10.36 3.43 19.75
CA ASN A 115 -11.60 3.03 19.07
C ASN A 115 -11.38 2.83 17.57
N LEU A 116 -10.61 3.72 16.91
CA LEU A 116 -10.23 3.56 15.50
C LEU A 116 -9.34 2.32 15.30
N VAL A 117 -8.36 2.10 16.18
CA VAL A 117 -7.46 0.93 16.12
C VAL A 117 -8.25 -0.38 16.26
N ASN A 118 -9.21 -0.43 17.20
CA ASN A 118 -10.05 -1.62 17.40
C ASN A 118 -11.03 -1.86 16.24
N SER A 119 -11.37 -0.83 15.47
CA SER A 119 -12.22 -0.94 14.29
C SER A 119 -11.46 -1.47 13.06
N ILE A 120 -10.12 -1.48 13.10
CA ILE A 120 -9.29 -2.07 12.04
C ILE A 120 -9.19 -3.58 12.23
N ALA A 121 -9.48 -4.31 11.17
CA ALA A 121 -9.40 -5.78 11.14
C ALA A 121 -10.04 -6.43 12.39
N PRO A 122 -11.36 -6.27 12.61
CA PRO A 122 -12.02 -6.80 13.80
C PRO A 122 -11.92 -8.33 13.91
N ASN A 123 -11.75 -9.02 12.79
CA ASN A 123 -11.57 -10.47 12.74
C ASN A 123 -10.23 -10.94 13.32
N VAL A 124 -9.26 -10.04 13.51
CA VAL A 124 -7.96 -10.38 14.09
C VAL A 124 -7.91 -9.91 15.53
N PHE A 125 -7.72 -10.85 16.44
CA PHE A 125 -7.57 -10.55 17.86
C PHE A 125 -6.15 -10.07 18.18
N GLY A 126 -6.02 -9.13 19.11
CA GLY A 126 -4.71 -8.63 19.56
C GLY A 126 -3.99 -7.76 18.53
N HIS A 127 -2.66 -7.84 18.53
CA HIS A 127 -1.75 -7.12 17.60
C HIS A 127 -2.01 -5.61 17.51
N GLN A 128 -2.26 -4.96 18.64
CA GLN A 128 -2.63 -3.55 18.71
C GLN A 128 -1.61 -2.63 18.02
N GLU A 129 -0.32 -2.93 18.16
CA GLU A 129 0.74 -2.11 17.55
C GLU A 129 0.72 -2.19 16.01
N VAL A 130 0.48 -3.40 15.47
CA VAL A 130 0.33 -3.58 14.02
C VAL A 130 -0.90 -2.83 13.52
N LYS A 131 -2.03 -2.91 14.23
CA LYS A 131 -3.25 -2.17 13.89
C LYS A 131 -3.01 -0.65 13.91
N ARG A 132 -2.25 -0.14 14.90
CA ARG A 132 -1.83 1.27 14.95
C ARG A 132 -0.98 1.65 13.74
N GLY A 133 0.01 0.83 13.40
CA GLY A 133 0.84 1.04 12.21
C GLY A 133 0.02 1.06 10.91
N VAL A 134 -0.91 0.13 10.75
CA VAL A 134 -1.81 0.08 9.58
C VAL A 134 -2.71 1.32 9.55
N LEU A 135 -3.27 1.76 10.69
CA LEU A 135 -4.09 2.97 10.76
C LEU A 135 -3.31 4.22 10.32
N LEU A 136 -2.07 4.37 10.81
CA LEU A 136 -1.22 5.50 10.43
C LEU A 136 -0.81 5.45 8.96
N MET A 137 -0.56 4.25 8.42
CA MET A 137 -0.32 4.06 6.99
C MET A 137 -1.55 4.46 6.16
N LEU A 138 -2.77 4.11 6.61
CA LEU A 138 -4.02 4.50 5.97
C LEU A 138 -4.22 6.02 5.97
N LEU A 139 -3.80 6.73 7.00
CA LEU A 139 -3.87 8.19 7.09
C LEU A 139 -2.77 8.89 6.30
N GLY A 140 -1.55 8.38 6.37
CA GLY A 140 -0.37 8.96 5.73
C GLY A 140 0.03 10.34 6.26
N GLY A 141 1.27 10.75 6.02
CA GLY A 141 1.79 12.09 6.29
C GLY A 141 1.51 13.08 5.15
N VAL A 142 2.00 14.29 5.28
CA VAL A 142 1.83 15.38 4.32
C VAL A 142 2.90 15.29 3.24
N HIS A 143 2.50 15.35 1.96
CA HIS A 143 3.44 15.49 0.86
C HIS A 143 3.91 16.94 0.79
N LYS A 144 5.20 17.15 0.70
CA LYS A 144 5.83 18.48 0.66
C LYS A 144 6.71 18.61 -0.57
N THR A 145 6.78 19.79 -1.11
CA THR A 145 7.76 20.16 -2.13
C THR A 145 8.69 21.21 -1.55
N THR A 146 9.99 20.99 -1.67
CA THR A 146 10.98 22.00 -1.26
C THR A 146 11.00 23.14 -2.27
N GLN A 147 11.60 24.28 -1.87
CA GLN A 147 11.78 25.44 -2.77
C GLN A 147 12.59 25.08 -4.03
N GLU A 148 13.43 24.07 -3.94
CA GLU A 148 14.23 23.53 -5.05
C GLU A 148 13.47 22.55 -5.96
N GLY A 149 12.17 22.31 -5.69
CA GLY A 149 11.33 21.39 -6.46
C GLY A 149 11.47 19.91 -6.10
N ILE A 150 12.23 19.59 -5.03
CA ILE A 150 12.35 18.20 -4.56
C ILE A 150 11.06 17.80 -3.86
N LYS A 151 10.45 16.68 -4.29
CA LYS A 151 9.24 16.14 -3.69
C LYS A 151 9.59 15.24 -2.49
N LEU A 152 9.12 15.61 -1.32
CA LEU A 152 9.25 14.81 -0.10
C LEU A 152 7.99 13.95 0.05
N ARG A 153 8.18 12.63 0.14
CA ARG A 153 7.08 11.68 0.29
C ARG A 153 6.41 11.81 1.67
N GLY A 154 5.07 11.72 1.68
CA GLY A 154 4.27 11.58 2.90
C GLY A 154 3.84 10.13 3.15
N ASP A 155 4.09 9.18 2.24
CA ASP A 155 3.68 7.80 2.37
C ASP A 155 4.45 7.07 3.45
N ILE A 156 3.74 6.23 4.21
CA ILE A 156 4.29 5.40 5.28
C ILE A 156 4.35 3.97 4.78
N ASN A 157 5.53 3.35 4.84
CA ASN A 157 5.75 1.96 4.49
C ASN A 157 5.83 1.11 5.75
N VAL A 158 5.08 0.01 5.79
CA VAL A 158 5.00 -0.89 6.94
C VAL A 158 5.42 -2.30 6.54
N CYS A 159 6.28 -2.91 7.34
CA CYS A 159 6.64 -4.31 7.17
C CYS A 159 6.25 -5.09 8.44
N VAL A 160 5.57 -6.21 8.25
CA VAL A 160 5.18 -7.12 9.32
C VAL A 160 5.92 -8.45 9.12
N VAL A 161 6.80 -8.77 10.04
CA VAL A 161 7.55 -10.02 10.04
C VAL A 161 7.11 -10.87 11.21
N GLY A 162 7.04 -12.16 11.05
CA GLY A 162 6.70 -13.02 12.17
C GLY A 162 6.51 -14.47 11.78
N ASP A 163 6.26 -15.27 12.79
CA ASP A 163 6.05 -16.69 12.66
C ASP A 163 4.87 -17.05 11.74
N PRO A 164 4.85 -18.20 11.10
CA PRO A 164 3.72 -18.62 10.30
C PRO A 164 2.45 -18.68 11.18
N SER A 165 1.30 -18.49 10.55
CA SER A 165 -0.02 -18.50 11.23
C SER A 165 -0.33 -17.32 12.17
N THR A 166 0.50 -16.29 12.24
CA THR A 166 0.27 -15.07 13.06
C THR A 166 -0.62 -14.02 12.38
N ALA A 167 -1.54 -14.42 11.53
CA ALA A 167 -2.55 -13.59 10.85
C ALA A 167 -2.01 -12.44 9.96
N LYS A 168 -0.72 -12.44 9.57
CA LYS A 168 -0.12 -11.39 8.72
C LYS A 168 -0.89 -11.16 7.42
N SER A 169 -1.15 -12.22 6.67
CA SER A 169 -1.90 -12.15 5.40
C SER A 169 -3.34 -11.65 5.57
N GLN A 170 -3.94 -11.81 6.75
CA GLN A 170 -5.27 -11.30 7.04
C GLN A 170 -5.30 -9.77 7.11
N PHE A 171 -4.27 -9.14 7.67
CA PHE A 171 -4.13 -7.69 7.64
C PHE A 171 -4.02 -7.15 6.21
N LEU A 172 -3.23 -7.81 5.36
CA LEU A 172 -3.08 -7.42 3.96
C LEU A 172 -4.40 -7.54 3.20
N LYS A 173 -5.10 -8.66 3.38
CA LYS A 173 -6.42 -8.89 2.75
C LYS A 173 -7.46 -7.88 3.24
N TYR A 174 -7.45 -7.54 4.52
CA TYR A 174 -8.33 -6.52 5.07
C TYR A 174 -8.09 -5.17 4.39
N VAL A 175 -6.83 -4.72 4.29
CA VAL A 175 -6.47 -3.45 3.64
C VAL A 175 -6.84 -3.47 2.16
N HIS A 176 -6.64 -4.59 1.48
CA HIS A 176 -7.04 -4.76 0.08
C HIS A 176 -8.55 -4.61 -0.13
N THR A 177 -9.36 -5.17 0.77
CA THR A 177 -10.82 -5.04 0.70
C THR A 177 -11.29 -3.65 1.14
N PHE A 178 -10.55 -3.02 2.05
CA PHE A 178 -10.91 -1.72 2.61
C PHE A 178 -10.74 -0.58 1.61
N LEU A 179 -9.65 -0.57 0.84
CA LEU A 179 -9.32 0.50 -0.10
C LEU A 179 -9.59 0.08 -1.56
N PRO A 180 -10.22 0.93 -2.37
CA PRO A 180 -10.47 0.64 -3.78
C PRO A 180 -9.19 0.58 -4.62
N ARG A 181 -8.19 1.43 -4.33
CA ARG A 181 -6.87 1.45 -4.97
C ARG A 181 -5.83 0.70 -4.14
N CYS A 182 -6.11 -0.54 -3.84
CA CYS A 182 -5.18 -1.42 -3.20
C CYS A 182 -4.93 -2.64 -4.07
N VAL A 183 -3.67 -2.91 -4.38
CA VAL A 183 -3.27 -4.09 -5.14
C VAL A 183 -2.65 -5.09 -4.18
N TYR A 184 -3.16 -6.32 -4.20
CA TYR A 184 -2.60 -7.43 -3.44
C TYR A 184 -1.78 -8.33 -4.36
N THR A 185 -0.55 -8.59 -3.99
CA THR A 185 0.37 -9.46 -4.75
C THR A 185 1.16 -10.35 -3.80
N SER A 186 1.59 -11.52 -4.29
CA SER A 186 2.50 -12.40 -3.58
C SER A 186 3.90 -12.28 -4.17
N GLY A 187 4.91 -12.14 -3.32
CA GLY A 187 6.31 -12.03 -3.73
C GLY A 187 6.80 -13.23 -4.53
N ARG A 188 6.26 -14.43 -4.25
CA ARG A 188 6.62 -15.64 -4.97
C ARG A 188 6.04 -15.73 -6.38
N ALA A 189 4.83 -15.22 -6.57
CA ALA A 189 4.09 -15.35 -7.82
C ALA A 189 4.36 -14.19 -8.79
N SER A 190 4.89 -13.08 -8.30
CA SER A 190 5.14 -11.88 -9.08
C SER A 190 6.57 -11.86 -9.60
N SER A 191 6.72 -11.59 -10.90
CA SER A 191 8.02 -11.27 -11.51
C SER A 191 8.28 -9.76 -11.47
N ALA A 192 9.54 -9.32 -11.68
CA ALA A 192 9.90 -7.91 -11.81
C ALA A 192 8.97 -7.17 -12.77
N ALA A 193 8.66 -7.77 -13.90
CA ALA A 193 7.76 -7.20 -14.91
C ALA A 193 6.32 -7.08 -14.41
N GLY A 194 5.82 -8.08 -13.67
CA GLY A 194 4.48 -8.05 -13.09
C GLY A 194 4.36 -7.05 -11.92
N LEU A 195 5.45 -6.75 -11.23
CA LEU A 195 5.48 -5.72 -10.18
C LEU A 195 5.62 -4.32 -10.75
N THR A 196 6.47 -4.12 -11.75
CA THR A 196 6.78 -2.80 -12.30
C THR A 196 5.97 -2.50 -13.54
N ALA A 197 6.46 -2.88 -14.68
CA ALA A 197 5.75 -2.86 -15.94
C ALA A 197 6.42 -3.80 -16.94
N SER A 198 5.63 -4.39 -17.81
CA SER A 198 6.09 -5.18 -18.94
C SER A 198 5.98 -4.39 -20.22
N VAL A 199 6.93 -4.64 -21.16
CA VAL A 199 6.83 -4.15 -22.52
C VAL A 199 6.48 -5.34 -23.39
N MET A 200 5.28 -5.32 -23.95
CA MET A 200 4.78 -6.37 -24.84
C MET A 200 4.58 -5.81 -26.23
N ARG A 201 4.76 -6.65 -27.22
CA ARG A 201 4.44 -6.28 -28.60
C ARG A 201 2.98 -6.60 -28.85
N ASP A 202 2.22 -5.57 -29.20
CA ASP A 202 0.83 -5.76 -29.62
C ASP A 202 0.78 -6.56 -30.94
N ASN A 203 0.03 -7.65 -30.92
CA ASN A 203 -0.11 -8.53 -32.08
C ASN A 203 -0.90 -7.89 -33.22
N GLU A 204 -1.70 -6.86 -32.94
CA GLU A 204 -2.53 -6.18 -33.93
C GLU A 204 -1.81 -5.03 -34.64
N THR A 205 -1.20 -4.14 -33.86
CA THR A 205 -0.50 -2.96 -34.36
C THR A 205 0.97 -3.25 -34.68
N GLY A 206 1.56 -4.29 -34.07
CA GLY A 206 2.98 -4.60 -34.15
C GLY A 206 3.87 -3.64 -33.37
N GLU A 207 3.29 -2.69 -32.67
CA GLU A 207 3.98 -1.71 -31.84
C GLU A 207 4.24 -2.27 -30.43
N TYR A 208 5.20 -1.69 -29.73
CA TYR A 208 5.47 -2.03 -28.35
C TYR A 208 4.57 -1.21 -27.42
N VAL A 209 3.85 -1.89 -26.55
CA VAL A 209 2.96 -1.28 -25.55
C VAL A 209 3.49 -1.58 -24.15
N VAL A 210 3.41 -0.58 -23.27
CA VAL A 210 3.77 -0.73 -21.86
C VAL A 210 2.54 -1.18 -21.09
N GLU A 211 2.61 -2.38 -20.50
CA GLU A 211 1.59 -2.93 -19.62
C GLU A 211 1.92 -2.59 -18.17
N ALA A 212 0.93 -2.06 -17.43
CA ALA A 212 1.10 -1.62 -16.06
C ALA A 212 1.21 -2.81 -15.10
N GLY A 213 2.26 -2.84 -14.28
CA GLY A 213 2.41 -3.80 -13.18
C GLY A 213 1.72 -3.35 -11.89
N ALA A 214 1.84 -4.17 -10.84
CA ALA A 214 1.16 -3.98 -9.57
C ALA A 214 1.45 -2.63 -8.90
N LEU A 215 2.70 -2.16 -8.91
CA LEU A 215 3.09 -0.87 -8.33
C LEU A 215 2.49 0.32 -9.07
N MET A 216 2.39 0.22 -10.40
CA MET A 216 1.73 1.25 -11.21
C MET A 216 0.21 1.28 -11.01
N LEU A 217 -0.41 0.09 -10.92
CA LEU A 217 -1.85 -0.02 -10.64
C LEU A 217 -2.19 0.51 -9.24
N ALA A 218 -1.25 0.41 -8.30
CA ALA A 218 -1.37 0.94 -6.94
C ALA A 218 -0.98 2.43 -6.83
N ASP A 219 -0.73 3.15 -7.93
CA ASP A 219 -0.36 4.57 -7.87
C ASP A 219 -1.40 5.38 -7.11
N ASN A 220 -0.94 6.22 -6.18
CA ASN A 220 -1.76 6.95 -5.21
C ASN A 220 -2.61 6.05 -4.25
N GLY A 221 -2.21 4.80 -4.08
CA GLY A 221 -2.87 3.82 -3.23
C GLY A 221 -1.90 3.05 -2.35
N ILE A 222 -2.26 1.79 -2.06
CA ILE A 222 -1.45 0.88 -1.24
C ILE A 222 -1.13 -0.38 -2.04
N CYS A 223 0.13 -0.78 -2.02
CA CYS A 223 0.58 -2.06 -2.55
C CYS A 223 0.81 -3.04 -1.39
N CYS A 224 0.01 -4.09 -1.31
CA CYS A 224 0.13 -5.15 -0.33
C CYS A 224 0.94 -6.31 -0.92
N ILE A 225 2.09 -6.60 -0.35
CA ILE A 225 2.98 -7.67 -0.82
C ILE A 225 3.08 -8.74 0.26
N ASP A 226 2.53 -9.91 -0.03
CA ASP A 226 2.66 -11.07 0.86
C ASP A 226 3.88 -11.90 0.46
N GLU A 227 4.45 -12.65 1.40
CA GLU A 227 5.66 -13.46 1.18
C GLU A 227 6.83 -12.65 0.57
N PHE A 228 7.06 -11.46 1.10
CA PHE A 228 8.11 -10.55 0.61
C PHE A 228 9.52 -11.15 0.69
N ASP A 229 9.74 -12.12 1.60
CA ASP A 229 10.98 -12.86 1.76
C ASP A 229 11.31 -13.82 0.61
N LYS A 230 10.31 -14.19 -0.20
CA LYS A 230 10.45 -15.12 -1.33
C LYS A 230 10.72 -14.46 -2.67
N MET A 231 10.87 -13.14 -2.66
CA MET A 231 11.09 -12.34 -3.85
C MET A 231 12.54 -12.42 -4.32
N ASP A 232 12.74 -12.49 -5.63
CA ASP A 232 14.07 -12.47 -6.22
C ASP A 232 14.80 -11.14 -6.00
N GLN A 233 16.14 -11.18 -5.97
CA GLN A 233 16.95 -9.97 -5.74
C GLN A 233 16.74 -8.90 -6.83
N SER A 234 16.51 -9.30 -8.07
CA SER A 234 16.22 -8.37 -9.18
C SER A 234 14.92 -7.58 -8.95
N ASP A 235 13.92 -8.28 -8.39
CA ASP A 235 12.60 -7.70 -8.14
C ASP A 235 12.65 -6.76 -6.93
N GLN A 236 13.48 -7.10 -5.95
CA GLN A 236 13.75 -6.22 -4.80
C GLN A 236 14.34 -4.87 -5.21
N VAL A 237 15.22 -4.83 -6.23
CA VAL A 237 15.82 -3.58 -6.74
C VAL A 237 14.76 -2.64 -7.30
N ALA A 238 13.78 -3.16 -8.03
CA ALA A 238 12.69 -2.36 -8.58
C ALA A 238 11.82 -1.72 -7.48
N ILE A 239 11.57 -2.47 -6.40
CA ILE A 239 10.86 -1.94 -5.23
C ILE A 239 11.70 -0.88 -4.52
N HIS A 240 13.02 -1.01 -4.48
CA HIS A 240 13.90 0.01 -3.90
C HIS A 240 13.72 1.38 -4.57
N GLU A 241 13.66 1.40 -5.91
CA GLU A 241 13.47 2.61 -6.69
C GLU A 241 12.08 3.21 -6.41
N ALA A 242 11.04 2.38 -6.47
CA ALA A 242 9.67 2.80 -6.19
C ALA A 242 9.49 3.38 -4.78
N MET A 243 10.10 2.75 -3.75
CA MET A 243 10.00 3.22 -2.36
C MET A 243 10.70 4.56 -2.13
N GLU A 244 11.80 4.84 -2.82
CA GLU A 244 12.63 6.03 -2.58
C GLU A 244 12.25 7.19 -3.48
N GLN A 245 12.20 6.94 -4.78
CA GLN A 245 11.96 7.97 -5.80
C GLN A 245 10.49 8.11 -6.18
N GLN A 246 9.64 7.13 -5.82
CA GLN A 246 8.23 7.06 -6.23
C GLN A 246 8.06 7.01 -7.76
N THR A 247 9.10 6.56 -8.45
CA THR A 247 9.16 6.36 -9.90
C THR A 247 9.75 5.00 -10.22
N ILE A 248 9.45 4.49 -11.37
CA ILE A 248 10.01 3.26 -11.94
C ILE A 248 10.57 3.60 -13.31
N SER A 249 11.87 3.34 -13.50
CA SER A 249 12.55 3.54 -14.78
C SER A 249 12.53 2.25 -15.58
N ILE A 250 12.05 2.31 -16.80
CA ILE A 250 12.00 1.18 -17.74
C ILE A 250 12.84 1.49 -18.95
N THR A 251 13.78 0.60 -19.24
CA THR A 251 14.58 0.60 -20.47
C THR A 251 14.48 -0.79 -21.12
N LYS A 252 13.46 -1.02 -21.91
CA LYS A 252 13.23 -2.30 -22.61
C LYS A 252 12.80 -2.06 -24.05
N ALA A 253 13.28 -2.88 -24.96
CA ALA A 253 12.90 -2.86 -26.40
C ALA A 253 13.07 -1.49 -27.08
N GLY A 254 14.07 -0.70 -26.66
CA GLY A 254 14.29 0.67 -27.21
C GLY A 254 13.37 1.75 -26.64
N ILE A 255 12.47 1.41 -25.73
CA ILE A 255 11.62 2.35 -25.01
C ILE A 255 12.28 2.71 -23.68
N THR A 256 12.54 4.00 -23.45
CA THR A 256 12.95 4.55 -22.17
C THR A 256 11.79 5.38 -21.61
N ALA A 257 11.24 4.99 -20.47
CA ALA A 257 10.16 5.72 -19.83
C ALA A 257 10.34 5.71 -18.31
N THR A 258 10.04 6.83 -17.68
CA THR A 258 9.90 6.93 -16.21
C THR A 258 8.43 6.98 -15.88
N LEU A 259 7.97 6.04 -15.07
CA LEU A 259 6.58 5.87 -14.68
C LEU A 259 6.41 6.23 -13.22
N ASN A 260 5.29 6.85 -12.86
CA ASN A 260 5.00 7.17 -11.47
C ASN A 260 4.51 5.92 -10.73
N ALA A 261 5.07 5.67 -9.54
CA ALA A 261 4.67 4.59 -8.62
C ALA A 261 4.63 5.12 -7.19
N ARG A 262 3.72 6.06 -6.97
CA ARG A 262 3.52 6.74 -5.68
C ARG A 262 2.58 5.88 -4.82
N ALA A 263 3.10 4.81 -4.24
CA ALA A 263 2.33 3.89 -3.43
C ALA A 263 2.94 3.71 -2.04
N SER A 264 2.09 3.54 -1.02
CA SER A 264 2.52 3.03 0.27
C SER A 264 2.65 1.51 0.18
N ILE A 265 3.69 0.94 0.78
CA ILE A 265 3.93 -0.50 0.73
C ILE A 265 3.62 -1.11 2.09
N LEU A 266 2.74 -2.13 2.08
CA LEU A 266 2.49 -3.00 3.21
C LEU A 266 3.03 -4.39 2.88
N ALA A 267 4.15 -4.77 3.51
CA ALA A 267 4.80 -6.04 3.25
C ALA A 267 4.59 -7.02 4.43
N ALA A 268 4.42 -8.30 4.11
CA ALA A 268 4.46 -9.38 5.07
C ALA A 268 5.60 -10.35 4.70
N ALA A 269 6.40 -10.75 5.70
CA ALA A 269 7.50 -11.67 5.50
C ALA A 269 7.53 -12.74 6.59
N ASN A 270 8.07 -13.89 6.25
CA ASN A 270 8.32 -14.98 7.20
C ASN A 270 9.82 -15.08 7.49
N PRO A 271 10.22 -15.55 8.68
CA PRO A 271 11.62 -15.80 8.98
C PRO A 271 12.16 -16.98 8.14
N ILE A 272 13.47 -16.95 7.82
CA ILE A 272 14.14 -17.89 6.92
C ILE A 272 13.94 -19.35 7.35
N PHE A 273 13.99 -19.61 8.66
CA PHE A 273 13.89 -20.96 9.22
C PHE A 273 12.46 -21.35 9.63
N GLY A 274 11.45 -20.56 9.23
CA GLY A 274 10.06 -20.82 9.57
C GLY A 274 9.69 -20.39 11.02
N ARG A 275 10.64 -20.11 11.89
CA ARG A 275 10.44 -19.58 13.23
C ARG A 275 11.47 -18.49 13.52
N TYR A 276 11.04 -17.44 14.19
CA TYR A 276 11.95 -16.35 14.58
C TYR A 276 12.85 -16.80 15.72
N ASP A 277 14.18 -16.71 15.51
CA ASP A 277 15.19 -17.06 16.51
C ASP A 277 15.61 -15.78 17.24
N ARG A 278 15.28 -15.70 18.53
CA ARG A 278 15.61 -14.56 19.41
C ARG A 278 17.12 -14.41 19.65
N GLY A 279 17.88 -15.50 19.52
CA GLY A 279 19.34 -15.48 19.67
C GLY A 279 20.10 -14.91 18.48
N LYS A 280 19.41 -14.66 17.37
CA LYS A 280 20.03 -14.13 16.14
C LYS A 280 19.54 -12.71 15.86
N THR A 281 20.40 -11.95 15.19
CA THR A 281 20.02 -10.60 14.73
C THR A 281 18.88 -10.66 13.72
N LEU A 282 18.10 -9.60 13.61
CA LEU A 282 17.01 -9.48 12.62
C LEU A 282 17.49 -9.83 11.21
N LYS A 283 18.66 -9.33 10.83
CA LYS A 283 19.25 -9.59 9.49
C LYS A 283 19.54 -11.08 9.25
N ALA A 284 19.83 -11.83 10.30
CA ALA A 284 20.06 -13.27 10.20
C ALA A 284 18.75 -14.07 10.18
N ASN A 285 17.67 -13.51 10.71
CA ASN A 285 16.34 -14.12 10.71
C ASN A 285 15.56 -13.88 9.41
N ILE A 286 15.88 -12.83 8.66
CA ILE A 286 15.11 -12.43 7.48
C ILE A 286 16.01 -12.33 6.25
N ALA A 287 15.56 -12.90 5.12
CA ALA A 287 16.25 -12.84 3.83
C ALA A 287 16.11 -11.47 3.14
N LEU A 288 16.19 -10.36 3.90
CA LEU A 288 16.06 -9.02 3.35
C LEU A 288 17.38 -8.25 3.43
N SER A 289 17.66 -7.49 2.38
CA SER A 289 18.85 -6.64 2.36
C SER A 289 18.70 -5.43 3.30
N ALA A 290 19.79 -5.00 3.94
CA ALA A 290 19.80 -3.85 4.83
C ALA A 290 19.24 -2.55 4.19
N PRO A 291 19.48 -2.26 2.89
CA PRO A 291 18.88 -1.13 2.21
C PRO A 291 17.35 -1.14 2.16
N ILE A 292 16.74 -2.32 2.01
CA ILE A 292 15.27 -2.48 2.04
C ILE A 292 14.74 -2.17 3.43
N LEU A 293 15.33 -2.79 4.45
CA LEU A 293 14.92 -2.59 5.83
C LEU A 293 14.93 -1.11 6.21
N SER A 294 15.95 -0.36 5.76
CA SER A 294 16.05 1.09 6.06
C SER A 294 15.00 1.95 5.36
N ARG A 295 14.26 1.42 4.37
CA ARG A 295 13.21 2.14 3.64
C ARG A 295 11.82 1.96 4.22
N PHE A 296 11.64 0.96 5.07
CA PHE A 296 10.40 0.84 5.85
C PHE A 296 10.41 1.83 7.01
N ASP A 297 9.28 2.49 7.19
CA ASP A 297 9.08 3.47 8.27
C ASP A 297 8.74 2.76 9.59
N LEU A 298 7.93 1.70 9.53
CA LEU A 298 7.59 0.84 10.65
C LEU A 298 7.89 -0.62 10.34
N PHE A 299 8.47 -1.29 11.31
CA PHE A 299 8.85 -2.69 11.20
C PHE A 299 8.33 -3.45 12.43
N PHE A 300 7.36 -4.33 12.25
CA PHE A 300 6.77 -5.07 13.36
C PHE A 300 7.21 -6.53 13.32
N VAL A 301 7.70 -7.00 14.46
CA VAL A 301 8.00 -8.42 14.67
C VAL A 301 6.86 -9.03 15.49
N VAL A 302 6.18 -9.99 14.93
CA VAL A 302 5.07 -10.70 15.55
C VAL A 302 5.53 -12.11 15.89
N LEU A 303 5.71 -12.36 17.18
CA LEU A 303 6.13 -13.65 17.70
C LEU A 303 4.92 -14.44 18.19
N ASP A 304 5.01 -15.76 18.06
CA ASP A 304 4.05 -16.70 18.61
C ASP A 304 4.54 -17.13 20.00
N GLU A 305 4.07 -16.42 21.03
CA GLU A 305 4.40 -16.69 22.43
C GLU A 305 3.31 -17.55 23.08
N MET A 306 3.73 -18.58 23.80
CA MET A 306 2.80 -19.44 24.54
C MET A 306 2.38 -18.71 25.83
N ASP A 307 1.16 -18.19 25.83
CA ASP A 307 0.53 -17.59 27.00
C ASP A 307 -0.90 -18.11 27.12
N ASP A 308 -1.14 -18.95 28.12
CA ASP A 308 -2.43 -19.63 28.33
C ASP A 308 -3.64 -18.68 28.34
N LEU A 309 -3.47 -17.47 28.89
CA LEU A 309 -4.56 -16.48 28.94
C LEU A 309 -4.84 -15.85 27.57
N ASN A 310 -3.80 -15.53 26.81
CA ASN A 310 -3.94 -14.97 25.48
C ASN A 310 -4.44 -16.03 24.51
N ASP A 311 -3.93 -17.26 24.60
CA ASP A 311 -4.34 -18.39 23.77
C ASP A 311 -5.82 -18.71 23.97
N PHE A 312 -6.29 -18.71 25.21
CA PHE A 312 -7.71 -18.90 25.52
C PHE A 312 -8.57 -17.80 24.88
N ARG A 313 -8.17 -16.53 24.98
CA ARG A 313 -8.89 -15.39 24.40
C ARG A 313 -8.90 -15.44 22.88
N ILE A 314 -7.78 -15.83 22.26
CA ILE A 314 -7.67 -16.01 20.82
C ILE A 314 -8.61 -17.13 20.36
N ALA A 315 -8.58 -18.27 21.04
CA ALA A 315 -9.43 -19.40 20.72
C ALA A 315 -10.93 -19.05 20.87
N GLN A 316 -11.29 -18.37 21.95
CA GLN A 316 -12.66 -17.90 22.17
C GLN A 316 -13.09 -16.95 21.05
N HIS A 317 -12.26 -15.97 20.67
CA HIS A 317 -12.57 -15.03 19.59
C HIS A 317 -12.77 -15.75 18.26
N ILE A 318 -11.92 -16.72 17.92
CA ILE A 318 -12.05 -17.51 16.70
C ILE A 318 -13.37 -18.27 16.68
N ILE A 319 -13.74 -18.92 17.79
CA ILE A 319 -15.00 -19.65 17.92
C ILE A 319 -16.19 -18.69 17.79
N ASP A 320 -16.15 -17.53 18.40
CA ASP A 320 -17.20 -16.52 18.33
C ASP A 320 -17.40 -16.01 16.88
N VAL A 321 -16.31 -15.77 16.15
CA VAL A 321 -16.37 -15.45 14.72
C VAL A 321 -16.99 -16.58 13.90
N HIS A 322 -16.59 -17.84 14.14
CA HIS A 322 -17.16 -19.01 13.44
C HIS A 322 -18.63 -19.25 13.79
N CYS A 323 -19.02 -19.02 15.03
CA CYS A 323 -20.42 -19.15 15.46
C CYS A 323 -21.30 -17.97 15.01
N LYS A 324 -20.74 -17.00 14.27
CA LYS A 324 -21.45 -15.77 13.82
C LYS A 324 -22.17 -15.04 14.95
N LYS A 325 -21.56 -14.98 16.12
CA LYS A 325 -22.06 -14.16 17.22
C LYS A 325 -21.78 -12.68 16.91
N GLU A 326 -22.59 -12.09 16.03
CA GLU A 326 -22.43 -10.72 15.53
C GLU A 326 -22.29 -9.69 16.66
N THR A 327 -23.00 -9.90 17.76
CA THR A 327 -23.03 -8.97 18.90
C THR A 327 -21.71 -8.85 19.69
N GLN A 328 -20.79 -9.81 19.57
CA GLN A 328 -19.52 -9.79 20.31
C GLN A 328 -18.33 -9.27 19.50
N VAL A 329 -18.45 -9.23 18.17
CA VAL A 329 -17.38 -8.84 17.24
C VAL A 329 -17.69 -7.50 16.55
N GLU A 330 -18.75 -6.80 16.97
CA GLU A 330 -19.08 -5.49 16.40
C GLU A 330 -17.95 -4.49 16.69
N PRO A 331 -17.36 -3.91 15.62
CA PRO A 331 -16.35 -2.88 15.81
C PRO A 331 -16.99 -1.59 16.35
N PRO A 332 -16.26 -0.77 17.14
CA PRO A 332 -16.77 0.50 17.65
C PRO A 332 -17.28 1.43 16.55
N PHE A 333 -16.66 1.39 15.36
CA PHE A 333 -17.07 2.11 14.17
C PHE A 333 -17.23 1.16 12.99
N GLN A 334 -18.31 1.37 12.22
CA GLN A 334 -18.53 0.59 10.99
C GLN A 334 -17.50 0.94 9.92
N GLN A 335 -17.26 0.01 9.01
CA GLN A 335 -16.24 0.15 7.96
C GLN A 335 -16.49 1.38 7.07
N GLU A 336 -17.74 1.70 6.77
CA GLU A 336 -18.07 2.88 5.96
C GLU A 336 -17.80 4.20 6.68
N GLN A 337 -18.13 4.25 7.98
CA GLN A 337 -17.83 5.42 8.82
C GLN A 337 -16.33 5.65 8.90
N LEU A 338 -15.56 4.56 9.09
CA LEU A 338 -14.10 4.62 9.11
C LEU A 338 -13.53 5.12 7.77
N LYS A 339 -14.04 4.66 6.62
CA LYS A 339 -13.65 5.16 5.30
C LYS A 339 -13.89 6.66 5.14
N ARG A 340 -15.07 7.13 5.55
CA ARG A 340 -15.43 8.56 5.50
C ARG A 340 -14.52 9.40 6.39
N TYR A 341 -14.26 8.91 7.61
CA TYR A 341 -13.37 9.58 8.54
C TYR A 341 -11.94 9.70 7.99
N ILE A 342 -11.38 8.62 7.48
CA ILE A 342 -10.03 8.63 6.88
C ILE A 342 -9.97 9.57 5.68
N ARG A 343 -11.01 9.60 4.82
CA ARG A 343 -11.09 10.54 3.69
C ARG A 343 -11.05 12.00 4.17
N PHE A 344 -11.83 12.33 5.19
CA PHE A 344 -11.81 13.66 5.77
C PHE A 344 -10.45 13.99 6.41
N ALA A 345 -9.92 13.09 7.24
CA ALA A 345 -8.63 13.30 7.91
C ALA A 345 -7.46 13.51 6.93
N ARG A 346 -7.47 12.82 5.79
CA ARG A 346 -6.46 12.99 4.73
C ARG A 346 -6.49 14.34 4.02
N SER A 347 -7.63 15.02 4.01
CA SER A 347 -7.75 16.37 3.42
C SER A 347 -7.02 17.43 4.24
N LEU A 348 -6.74 17.14 5.52
CA LEU A 348 -6.06 18.07 6.42
C LEU A 348 -4.54 18.04 6.19
N ASN A 349 -3.93 19.22 6.27
CA ASN A 349 -2.48 19.38 6.14
C ASN A 349 -1.92 20.04 7.41
N PRO A 350 -1.65 19.25 8.47
CA PRO A 350 -1.13 19.78 9.73
C PRO A 350 0.25 20.40 9.55
N ARG A 351 0.50 21.52 10.27
CA ARG A 351 1.76 22.24 10.27
C ARG A 351 2.55 21.88 11.53
N ILE A 352 3.86 21.79 11.39
CA ILE A 352 4.76 21.53 12.52
C ILE A 352 5.02 22.85 13.24
N THR A 353 4.77 22.90 14.55
CA THR A 353 5.06 24.05 15.41
C THR A 353 6.53 24.09 15.82
N SER A 354 7.02 25.24 16.30
CA SER A 354 8.41 25.36 16.76
C SER A 354 8.71 24.44 17.96
N GLU A 355 7.80 24.31 18.92
CA GLU A 355 7.92 23.38 20.05
C GLU A 355 8.03 21.92 19.58
N SER A 356 7.26 21.57 18.57
CA SER A 356 7.31 20.24 17.96
C SER A 356 8.60 19.99 17.21
N GLN A 357 9.21 21.02 16.60
CA GLN A 357 10.53 20.88 15.97
C GLN A 357 11.61 20.55 17.00
N ASP A 358 11.64 21.26 18.12
CA ASP A 358 12.61 21.04 19.19
C ASP A 358 12.43 19.61 19.78
N ARG A 359 11.19 19.19 19.98
CA ARG A 359 10.90 17.84 20.48
C ARG A 359 11.32 16.75 19.51
N LEU A 360 11.12 16.92 18.20
CA LEU A 360 11.59 15.99 17.17
C LEU A 360 13.11 15.83 17.19
N VAL A 361 13.85 16.95 17.32
CA VAL A 361 15.31 16.93 17.41
C VAL A 361 15.77 16.19 18.67
N GLU A 362 15.13 16.44 19.80
CA GLU A 362 15.42 15.75 21.07
C GLU A 362 15.18 14.24 20.96
N CYS A 363 14.02 13.83 20.48
CA CYS A 363 13.68 12.41 20.28
C CYS A 363 14.68 11.71 19.34
N TYR A 364 15.04 12.35 18.22
CA TYR A 364 16.06 11.80 17.31
C TYR A 364 17.44 11.66 17.98
N ARG A 365 17.83 12.66 18.79
CA ARG A 365 19.09 12.61 19.55
C ARG A 365 19.07 11.44 20.54
N MET A 366 17.96 11.23 21.26
CA MET A 366 17.81 10.09 22.20
C MET A 366 17.94 8.75 21.49
N LEU A 367 17.27 8.57 20.32
CA LEU A 367 17.39 7.34 19.52
C LEU A 367 18.85 7.08 19.17
N ARG A 368 19.55 8.10 18.66
CA ARG A 368 20.92 7.94 18.17
C ARG A 368 21.94 7.74 19.30
N GLN A 369 21.68 8.30 20.47
CA GLN A 369 22.51 8.04 21.67
C GLN A 369 22.33 6.61 22.19
N GLY A 370 21.09 6.08 22.13
CA GLY A 370 20.82 4.69 22.47
C GLY A 370 21.60 3.70 21.60
N ASP A 371 21.78 4.02 20.30
CA ASP A 371 22.55 3.20 19.35
C ASP A 371 24.06 3.16 19.66
N THR A 372 24.61 4.25 20.25
CA THR A 372 26.04 4.33 20.58
C THR A 372 26.40 3.73 21.94
N LEU A 373 25.47 3.69 22.88
CA LEU A 373 25.71 3.20 24.25
C LEU A 373 25.44 1.70 24.41
N GLY A 374 24.71 1.08 23.48
CA GLY A 374 24.43 -0.34 23.48
C GLY A 374 25.69 -1.17 23.23
N ARG A 375 26.05 -2.08 24.16
CA ARG A 375 27.15 -3.07 24.02
C ARG A 375 26.94 -4.01 22.82
N ASN A 376 25.73 -4.13 22.33
CA ASN A 376 25.35 -4.87 21.14
C ASN A 376 25.26 -3.89 19.99
N ARG A 377 26.09 -4.08 18.95
CA ARG A 377 25.94 -3.36 17.68
C ARG A 377 24.55 -3.66 17.15
N THR A 378 23.63 -2.70 17.31
CA THR A 378 22.26 -2.82 16.80
C THR A 378 22.31 -3.24 15.34
N ALA A 379 21.57 -4.27 15.00
CA ALA A 379 21.50 -4.81 13.64
C ALA A 379 20.99 -3.75 12.64
N TYR A 380 20.41 -2.67 13.16
CA TYR A 380 19.77 -1.60 12.42
C TYR A 380 20.34 -0.23 12.82
N ARG A 381 21.22 0.30 12.00
CA ARG A 381 21.81 1.63 12.24
C ARG A 381 20.75 2.73 12.05
N ILE A 382 20.58 3.57 13.07
CA ILE A 382 19.68 4.72 13.02
C ILE A 382 20.24 5.78 12.06
N THR A 383 19.45 6.07 11.02
CA THR A 383 19.78 7.01 9.95
C THR A 383 18.82 8.21 9.97
N VAL A 384 19.07 9.21 9.13
CA VAL A 384 18.17 10.37 8.97
C VAL A 384 16.75 9.94 8.52
N ARG A 385 16.62 8.77 7.89
CA ARG A 385 15.31 8.26 7.47
C ARG A 385 14.35 8.04 8.63
N GLN A 386 14.84 7.64 9.82
CA GLN A 386 13.99 7.50 11.01
C GLN A 386 13.47 8.85 11.50
N LEU A 387 14.23 9.94 11.32
CA LEU A 387 13.71 11.29 11.59
C LEU A 387 12.57 11.64 10.63
N GLU A 388 12.75 11.37 9.35
CA GLU A 388 11.69 11.57 8.37
C GLU A 388 10.46 10.69 8.66
N SER A 389 10.67 9.46 9.12
CA SER A 389 9.59 8.56 9.54
C SER A 389 8.85 9.12 10.77
N MET A 390 9.56 9.66 11.77
CA MET A 390 8.92 10.36 12.90
C MET A 390 8.07 11.54 12.46
N VAL A 391 8.57 12.35 11.52
CA VAL A 391 7.80 13.47 10.96
C VAL A 391 6.51 12.98 10.31
N ARG A 392 6.60 11.96 9.45
CA ARG A 392 5.42 11.37 8.76
C ARG A 392 4.41 10.79 9.73
N LEU A 393 4.89 10.06 10.75
CA LEU A 393 4.02 9.46 11.78
C LEU A 393 3.34 10.52 12.65
N SER A 394 4.05 11.58 13.05
CA SER A 394 3.47 12.67 13.83
C SER A 394 2.42 13.46 13.04
N GLU A 395 2.65 13.68 11.75
CA GLU A 395 1.66 14.28 10.84
C GLU A 395 0.43 13.38 10.68
N ALA A 396 0.62 12.05 10.55
CA ALA A 396 -0.48 11.10 10.48
C ALA A 396 -1.31 11.07 11.77
N LEU A 397 -0.67 11.19 12.93
CA LEU A 397 -1.36 11.31 14.23
C LEU A 397 -2.13 12.64 14.34
N ALA A 398 -1.57 13.75 13.86
CA ALA A 398 -2.30 15.03 13.84
C ALA A 398 -3.53 14.94 12.93
N ARG A 399 -3.42 14.31 11.75
CA ARG A 399 -4.55 14.00 10.88
C ARG A 399 -5.60 13.13 11.55
N LEU A 400 -5.16 12.13 12.34
CA LEU A 400 -6.06 11.25 13.08
C LEU A 400 -6.94 12.03 14.05
N HIS A 401 -6.38 13.02 14.73
CA HIS A 401 -7.12 13.87 15.66
C HIS A 401 -7.82 15.06 14.98
N CYS A 402 -7.67 15.18 13.66
CA CYS A 402 -8.17 16.32 12.88
C CYS A 402 -7.68 17.68 13.43
N ASP A 403 -6.42 17.74 13.85
CA ASP A 403 -5.75 18.97 14.28
C ASP A 403 -4.96 19.59 13.13
N ASP A 404 -4.95 20.92 13.05
CA ASP A 404 -4.20 21.68 12.04
C ASP A 404 -2.72 21.84 12.40
N GLU A 405 -2.35 21.54 13.63
CA GLU A 405 -1.00 21.64 14.15
C GLU A 405 -0.54 20.33 14.78
N VAL A 406 0.73 19.98 14.56
CA VAL A 406 1.37 18.83 15.19
C VAL A 406 1.75 19.19 16.62
N LYS A 407 1.15 18.53 17.60
CA LYS A 407 1.43 18.72 19.03
C LYS A 407 2.60 17.83 19.49
N PRO A 408 3.36 18.23 20.54
CA PRO A 408 4.45 17.39 21.10
C PRO A 408 4.01 15.97 21.51
N ALA A 409 2.77 15.83 22.01
CA ALA A 409 2.22 14.53 22.38
C ALA A 409 2.15 13.53 21.22
N TYR A 410 1.92 14.01 19.99
CA TYR A 410 1.92 13.16 18.80
C TYR A 410 3.32 12.66 18.44
N ILE A 411 4.33 13.47 18.71
CA ILE A 411 5.74 13.11 18.52
C ILE A 411 6.15 12.03 19.53
N ASP A 412 5.73 12.16 20.78
CA ASP A 412 6.00 11.16 21.81
C ASP A 412 5.36 9.81 21.48
N GLU A 413 4.14 9.78 20.95
CA GLU A 413 3.50 8.55 20.50
C GLU A 413 4.19 7.97 19.25
N ALA A 414 4.57 8.80 18.28
CA ALA A 414 5.35 8.38 17.12
C ALA A 414 6.70 7.79 17.53
N PHE A 415 7.38 8.43 18.49
CA PHE A 415 8.62 7.95 19.08
C PHE A 415 8.42 6.60 19.78
N ARG A 416 7.34 6.45 20.56
CA ARG A 416 6.98 5.19 21.23
C ARG A 416 6.79 4.05 20.24
N LEU A 417 6.06 4.30 19.14
CA LEU A 417 5.84 3.31 18.09
C LEU A 417 7.14 2.92 17.38
N LEU A 418 7.99 3.90 17.03
CA LEU A 418 9.29 3.64 16.45
C LEU A 418 10.21 2.88 17.41
N LYS A 419 10.23 3.28 18.67
CA LYS A 419 11.02 2.58 19.69
C LYS A 419 10.59 1.13 19.84
N LYS A 420 9.28 0.85 19.90
CA LYS A 420 8.76 -0.54 19.92
C LYS A 420 9.11 -1.30 18.65
N SER A 421 9.01 -0.65 17.49
CA SER A 421 9.40 -1.22 16.20
C SER A 421 10.88 -1.63 16.18
N ILE A 422 11.77 -0.79 16.73
CA ILE A 422 13.23 -1.03 16.76
C ILE A 422 13.61 -1.99 17.87
N ILE A 423 13.03 -1.84 19.07
CA ILE A 423 13.42 -2.64 20.27
C ILE A 423 12.97 -4.09 20.17
N HIS A 424 11.80 -4.40 19.62
CA HIS A 424 11.42 -5.79 19.35
C HIS A 424 12.37 -6.49 18.37
N VAL A 425 13.17 -5.68 17.64
CA VAL A 425 14.22 -6.17 16.76
C VAL A 425 15.52 -6.49 17.51
N ASP A 426 15.77 -5.81 18.63
CA ASP A 426 17.07 -5.81 19.33
C ASP A 426 17.06 -6.46 20.73
N THR A 427 15.95 -6.70 21.36
CA THR A 427 15.89 -7.34 22.67
C THR A 427 15.61 -8.83 22.53
N GLU A 428 16.43 -9.68 23.11
CA GLU A 428 16.57 -9.81 24.56
C GLU A 428 18.01 -9.99 25.00
N ASP A 429 18.48 -9.12 25.82
CA ASP A 429 19.48 -9.48 26.79
C ASP A 429 18.86 -10.50 27.74
N VAL A 430 19.22 -11.74 27.57
CA VAL A 430 19.03 -12.76 28.57
C VAL A 430 19.90 -12.34 29.77
N THR A 431 19.31 -11.68 30.72
CA THR A 431 19.89 -11.63 32.07
C THR A 431 19.76 -13.04 32.65
N PHE A 432 20.79 -13.84 32.43
CA PHE A 432 21.03 -14.99 33.30
C PHE A 432 21.50 -14.46 34.66
N GLU A 433 20.64 -14.44 35.64
CA GLU A 433 21.02 -14.62 37.04
C GLU A 433 21.07 -16.10 37.33
#